data_0760c9be5cd3447a96df141e078370d4
#
_entry.id   0760c9be5cd3447a96df141e078370d4
#
_cell.length_a   1.000
_cell.length_b   1.000
_cell.length_c   1.000
_cell.angle_alpha   90.00
_cell.angle_beta   90.00
_cell.angle_gamma   90.00
#
_symmetry.space_group_name_H-M   'P 1'
#
loop_
_entity.id
_entity.type
_entity.pdbx_description
1 polymer ?
#
loop_
_entity_poly.entity_id
_entity_poly.type
_entity_poly.pdbx_seq_one_letter_code
_entity_poly.pdbx_strand_id
1 'polypeptide(L)'
;MSEPTPGPGTVRTARLDLVPLAVAHAGEMAEVLADPALHAFIGSAPLSPPELRARYERLTAGSPDPAVTWHNWVVRLRAEDRLTGTVQATVTDGGRTAEVAWVVGTAWQGRGIAREAAGGLVGLLAARGVRTVVAHVHPRHAASAAVARAAGLAPTDRTEDGEVRWELRTASPDASPDGLASPAPG
;
A
#
# COMPACT_ATOMS: atom_id res chain seq x y z
N MET A 1 -26.69 -1.33 14.64
CA MET A 1 -26.43 -0.86 13.26
C MET A 1 -25.02 -0.30 13.25
N SER A 2 -24.07 -1.11 12.76
CA SER A 2 -22.69 -0.64 12.60
C SER A 2 -22.66 0.34 11.44
N GLU A 3 -22.21 1.57 11.69
CA GLU A 3 -21.95 2.52 10.61
C GLU A 3 -20.90 1.93 9.66
N PRO A 4 -21.08 2.07 8.34
CA PRO A 4 -20.06 1.63 7.40
C PRO A 4 -18.78 2.40 7.70
N THR A 5 -17.68 1.68 7.91
CA THR A 5 -16.35 2.28 8.06
C THR A 5 -16.14 3.21 6.85
N PRO A 6 -15.85 4.50 7.06
CA PRO A 6 -15.65 5.42 5.95
C PRO A 6 -14.52 4.87 5.06
N GLY A 7 -14.81 4.78 3.77
CA GLY A 7 -13.84 4.30 2.78
C GLY A 7 -12.51 5.09 2.85
N PRO A 8 -11.43 4.55 2.30
CA PRO A 8 -10.15 5.24 2.33
C PRO A 8 -10.28 6.55 1.54
N GLY A 9 -10.01 7.69 2.19
CA GLY A 9 -9.98 8.99 1.51
C GLY A 9 -8.85 9.09 0.49
N THR A 10 -8.88 10.13 -0.35
CA THR A 10 -7.77 10.46 -1.24
C THR A 10 -6.57 10.91 -0.43
N VAL A 11 -5.39 10.35 -0.73
CA VAL A 11 -4.11 10.75 -0.13
C VAL A 11 -3.33 11.56 -1.14
N ARG A 12 -3.01 12.80 -0.79
CA ARG A 12 -2.24 13.69 -1.65
C ARG A 12 -0.78 13.71 -1.22
N THR A 13 0.12 13.46 -2.17
CA THR A 13 1.56 13.56 -2.00
C THR A 13 2.13 14.72 -2.83
N ALA A 14 3.44 14.85 -2.96
CA ALA A 14 4.06 15.94 -3.72
C ALA A 14 3.57 15.97 -5.18
N ARG A 15 3.51 14.83 -5.87
CA ARG A 15 3.15 14.73 -7.30
C ARG A 15 1.92 13.87 -7.57
N LEU A 16 1.50 13.05 -6.60
CA LEU A 16 0.51 12.01 -6.81
C LEU A 16 -0.76 12.28 -5.98
N ASP A 17 -1.88 11.77 -6.48
CA ASP A 17 -3.08 11.52 -5.71
C ASP A 17 -3.32 10.01 -5.65
N LEU A 18 -3.36 9.44 -4.45
CA LEU A 18 -3.84 8.08 -4.24
C LEU A 18 -5.36 8.19 -4.14
N VAL A 19 -6.04 7.85 -5.22
CA VAL A 19 -7.49 7.96 -5.33
C VAL A 19 -8.12 6.63 -4.94
N PRO A 20 -9.14 6.60 -4.04
CA PRO A 20 -9.83 5.37 -3.70
C PRO A 20 -10.24 4.59 -4.96
N LEU A 21 -9.96 3.28 -4.95
CA LEU A 21 -10.27 2.40 -6.08
C LEU A 21 -11.77 2.44 -6.37
N ALA A 22 -12.11 2.61 -7.64
CA ALA A 22 -13.48 2.51 -8.13
C ALA A 22 -13.51 1.60 -9.37
N VAL A 23 -14.65 0.97 -9.63
CA VAL A 23 -14.84 0.08 -10.79
C VAL A 23 -14.61 0.82 -12.11
N ALA A 24 -14.91 2.12 -12.15
CA ALA A 24 -14.70 2.96 -13.32
C ALA A 24 -13.22 3.08 -13.75
N HIS A 25 -12.28 2.84 -12.84
CA HIS A 25 -10.84 2.88 -13.16
C HIS A 25 -10.36 1.67 -13.96
N ALA A 26 -11.16 0.59 -14.06
CA ALA A 26 -10.72 -0.67 -14.64
C ALA A 26 -10.28 -0.57 -16.10
N GLY A 27 -10.95 0.27 -16.91
CA GLY A 27 -10.61 0.45 -18.31
C GLY A 27 -9.19 1.01 -18.49
N GLU A 28 -8.90 2.16 -17.90
CA GLU A 28 -7.58 2.80 -17.97
C GLU A 28 -6.50 1.92 -17.29
N MET A 29 -6.82 1.32 -16.16
CA MET A 29 -5.86 0.47 -15.44
C MET A 29 -5.54 -0.83 -16.18
N ALA A 30 -6.43 -1.37 -17.00
CA ALA A 30 -6.13 -2.52 -17.85
C ALA A 30 -5.01 -2.19 -18.85
N GLU A 31 -5.01 -0.98 -19.42
CA GLU A 31 -3.93 -0.51 -20.30
C GLU A 31 -2.62 -0.30 -19.52
N VAL A 32 -2.70 0.31 -18.34
CA VAL A 32 -1.53 0.58 -17.46
C VAL A 32 -0.84 -0.72 -17.03
N LEU A 33 -1.60 -1.77 -16.79
CA LEU A 33 -1.12 -3.07 -16.29
C LEU A 33 -0.99 -4.15 -17.38
N ALA A 34 -1.10 -3.78 -18.67
CA ALA A 34 -1.10 -4.72 -19.79
C ALA A 34 0.25 -5.40 -20.05
N ASP A 35 1.36 -4.79 -19.61
CA ASP A 35 2.70 -5.30 -19.89
C ASP A 35 2.96 -6.62 -19.12
N PRO A 36 3.21 -7.75 -19.83
CA PRO A 36 3.52 -9.02 -19.19
C PRO A 36 4.75 -8.97 -18.27
N ALA A 37 5.69 -8.05 -18.52
CA ALA A 37 6.88 -7.90 -17.68
C ALA A 37 6.56 -7.51 -16.23
N LEU A 38 5.45 -6.80 -15.99
CA LEU A 38 4.96 -6.49 -14.64
C LEU A 38 4.59 -7.75 -13.86
N HIS A 39 4.14 -8.77 -14.55
CA HIS A 39 3.59 -9.99 -13.96
C HIS A 39 4.65 -11.04 -13.65
N ALA A 40 5.89 -10.83 -14.06
CA ALA A 40 7.01 -11.76 -13.82
C ALA A 40 7.25 -12.04 -12.32
N PHE A 41 6.95 -11.08 -11.45
CA PHE A 41 7.08 -11.23 -9.99
C PHE A 41 5.72 -11.35 -9.27
N ILE A 42 4.62 -11.02 -9.92
CA ILE A 42 3.27 -11.09 -9.32
C ILE A 42 2.68 -12.49 -9.47
N GLY A 43 3.23 -13.31 -10.38
CA GLY A 43 2.81 -14.70 -10.58
C GLY A 43 1.45 -14.85 -11.29
N SER A 44 0.97 -13.81 -11.98
CA SER A 44 -0.29 -13.83 -12.75
C SER A 44 -0.06 -13.31 -14.16
N ALA A 45 -1.02 -13.51 -15.06
CA ALA A 45 -1.04 -12.87 -16.37
C ALA A 45 -1.77 -11.51 -16.30
N PRO A 46 -1.53 -10.60 -17.26
CA PRO A 46 -2.34 -9.40 -17.41
C PRO A 46 -3.82 -9.76 -17.54
N LEU A 47 -4.67 -9.04 -16.80
CA LEU A 47 -6.12 -9.20 -16.88
C LEU A 47 -6.68 -8.37 -18.03
N SER A 48 -7.62 -8.93 -18.77
CA SER A 48 -8.44 -8.18 -19.72
C SER A 48 -9.30 -7.13 -19.01
N PRO A 49 -9.79 -6.10 -19.71
CA PRO A 49 -10.64 -5.08 -19.10
C PRO A 49 -11.86 -5.63 -18.36
N PRO A 50 -12.60 -6.64 -18.88
CA PRO A 50 -13.71 -7.26 -18.14
C PRO A 50 -13.27 -7.98 -16.86
N GLU A 51 -12.15 -8.70 -16.91
CA GLU A 51 -11.61 -9.42 -15.75
C GLU A 51 -11.13 -8.45 -14.67
N LEU A 52 -10.46 -7.36 -15.07
CA LEU A 52 -10.03 -6.33 -14.14
C LEU A 52 -11.23 -5.60 -13.52
N ARG A 53 -12.27 -5.34 -14.31
CA ARG A 53 -13.53 -4.78 -13.81
C ARG A 53 -14.14 -5.69 -12.75
N ALA A 54 -14.28 -6.97 -13.01
CA ALA A 54 -14.81 -7.94 -12.05
C ALA A 54 -13.94 -8.04 -10.78
N ARG A 55 -12.62 -7.92 -10.92
CA ARG A 55 -11.71 -7.82 -9.77
C ARG A 55 -11.97 -6.56 -8.94
N TYR A 56 -12.16 -5.41 -9.58
CA TYR A 56 -12.42 -4.15 -8.89
C TYR A 56 -13.79 -4.14 -8.19
N GLU A 57 -14.79 -4.78 -8.78
CA GLU A 57 -16.09 -5.00 -8.13
C GLU A 57 -15.94 -5.79 -6.82
N ARG A 58 -15.12 -6.85 -6.81
CA ARG A 58 -14.82 -7.60 -5.58
C ARG A 58 -14.04 -6.78 -4.55
N LEU A 59 -13.02 -6.04 -5.00
CA LEU A 59 -12.19 -5.23 -4.09
C LEU A 59 -12.97 -4.09 -3.45
N THR A 60 -13.88 -3.46 -4.20
CA THR A 60 -14.73 -2.37 -3.71
C THR A 60 -15.87 -2.85 -2.83
N ALA A 61 -16.28 -4.11 -2.95
CA ALA A 61 -17.24 -4.74 -2.04
C ALA A 61 -16.66 -4.96 -0.62
N GLY A 62 -15.33 -4.94 -0.48
CA GLY A 62 -14.65 -5.17 0.79
C GLY A 62 -14.34 -6.63 1.08
N SER A 63 -13.68 -6.87 2.21
CA SER A 63 -13.34 -8.22 2.65
C SER A 63 -14.56 -9.00 3.10
N PRO A 64 -14.70 -10.28 2.74
CA PRO A 64 -15.74 -11.17 3.30
C PRO A 64 -15.47 -11.52 4.77
N ASP A 65 -14.24 -11.36 5.24
CA ASP A 65 -13.85 -11.56 6.64
C ASP A 65 -13.98 -10.23 7.40
N PRO A 66 -14.85 -10.15 8.41
CA PRO A 66 -15.04 -8.92 9.20
C PRO A 66 -13.81 -8.50 10.02
N ALA A 67 -12.86 -9.42 10.25
CA ALA A 67 -11.60 -9.12 10.94
C ALA A 67 -10.54 -8.48 10.01
N VAL A 68 -10.82 -8.44 8.70
CA VAL A 68 -9.91 -7.96 7.66
C VAL A 68 -10.53 -6.78 6.92
N THR A 69 -9.79 -5.69 6.79
CA THR A 69 -10.23 -4.54 5.97
C THR A 69 -9.31 -4.36 4.78
N TRP A 70 -9.89 -4.28 3.60
CA TRP A 70 -9.16 -3.98 2.36
C TRP A 70 -9.27 -2.50 2.03
N HIS A 71 -8.13 -1.86 1.84
CA HIS A 71 -8.03 -0.51 1.32
C HIS A 71 -7.24 -0.52 0.03
N ASN A 72 -7.83 0.00 -1.04
CA ASN A 72 -7.23 -0.01 -2.37
C ASN A 72 -7.30 1.39 -2.97
N TRP A 73 -6.22 1.81 -3.64
CA TRP A 73 -6.14 3.07 -4.37
C TRP A 73 -5.53 2.87 -5.75
N VAL A 74 -5.96 3.66 -6.69
CA VAL A 74 -5.22 3.93 -7.93
C VAL A 74 -4.32 5.14 -7.72
N VAL A 75 -3.17 5.13 -8.36
CA VAL A 75 -2.15 6.19 -8.27
C VAL A 75 -2.30 7.10 -9.48
N ARG A 76 -2.74 8.34 -9.27
CA ARG A 76 -2.83 9.35 -10.32
C ARG A 76 -1.61 10.25 -10.28
N LEU A 77 -0.93 10.40 -11.40
CA LEU A 77 0.11 11.40 -11.59
C LEU A 77 -0.54 12.71 -12.05
N ARG A 78 -0.56 13.72 -11.17
CA ARG A 78 -1.28 14.98 -11.43
C ARG A 78 -0.82 15.72 -12.67
N ALA A 79 0.49 15.75 -12.95
CA ALA A 79 1.03 16.48 -14.09
C ALA A 79 0.55 15.95 -15.44
N GLU A 80 0.19 14.67 -15.53
CA GLU A 80 -0.25 14.02 -16.76
C GLU A 80 -1.76 13.70 -16.73
N ASP A 81 -2.41 13.87 -15.57
CA ASP A 81 -3.79 13.44 -15.28
C ASP A 81 -4.04 11.98 -15.70
N ARG A 82 -3.06 11.11 -15.43
CA ARG A 82 -3.08 9.68 -15.79
C ARG A 82 -2.94 8.79 -14.59
N LEU A 83 -3.66 7.66 -14.63
CA LEU A 83 -3.44 6.57 -13.71
C LEU A 83 -2.11 5.86 -14.07
N THR A 84 -1.32 5.54 -13.07
CA THR A 84 0.04 5.01 -13.26
C THR A 84 0.29 3.70 -12.53
N GLY A 85 -0.61 3.31 -11.64
CA GLY A 85 -0.46 2.10 -10.84
C GLY A 85 -1.50 1.99 -9.74
N THR A 86 -1.24 1.07 -8.82
CA THR A 86 -2.07 0.83 -7.62
C THR A 86 -1.22 0.72 -6.38
N VAL A 87 -1.80 1.08 -5.23
CA VAL A 87 -1.32 0.70 -3.91
C VAL A 87 -2.47 0.14 -3.11
N GLN A 88 -2.19 -0.80 -2.22
CA GLN A 88 -3.19 -1.44 -1.37
C GLN A 88 -2.67 -1.68 0.04
N ALA A 89 -3.59 -1.78 0.98
CA ALA A 89 -3.34 -2.21 2.34
C ALA A 89 -4.41 -3.20 2.78
N THR A 90 -3.98 -4.35 3.28
CA THR A 90 -4.81 -5.32 3.98
C THR A 90 -4.59 -5.13 5.48
N VAL A 91 -5.60 -4.62 6.17
CA VAL A 91 -5.51 -4.27 7.59
C VAL A 91 -6.14 -5.38 8.42
N THR A 92 -5.41 -5.82 9.41
CA THR A 92 -5.76 -6.92 10.32
C THR A 92 -5.46 -6.54 11.77
N ASP A 93 -5.62 -7.50 12.69
CA ASP A 93 -5.27 -7.34 14.11
C ASP A 93 -5.94 -6.10 14.75
N GLY A 94 -7.23 -5.92 14.47
CA GLY A 94 -7.99 -4.79 15.00
C GLY A 94 -7.45 -3.42 14.55
N GLY A 95 -6.90 -3.33 13.36
CA GLY A 95 -6.34 -2.09 12.81
C GLY A 95 -4.87 -1.84 13.11
N ARG A 96 -4.18 -2.78 13.79
CA ARG A 96 -2.79 -2.58 14.24
C ARG A 96 -1.74 -3.03 13.24
N THR A 97 -2.09 -3.95 12.35
CA THR A 97 -1.18 -4.49 11.34
C THR A 97 -1.72 -4.23 9.95
N ALA A 98 -0.89 -3.78 9.04
CA ALA A 98 -1.25 -3.61 7.64
C ALA A 98 -0.20 -4.27 6.74
N GLU A 99 -0.64 -5.15 5.85
CA GLU A 99 0.16 -5.63 4.74
C GLU A 99 -0.07 -4.73 3.54
N VAL A 100 1.01 -4.23 2.94
CA VAL A 100 0.96 -3.28 1.82
C VAL A 100 1.59 -3.86 0.56
N ALA A 101 1.04 -3.46 -0.58
CA ALA A 101 1.59 -3.79 -1.88
C ALA A 101 1.45 -2.61 -2.84
N TRP A 102 2.29 -2.58 -3.88
CA TRP A 102 2.32 -1.55 -4.92
C TRP A 102 2.66 -2.16 -6.27
N VAL A 103 2.07 -1.59 -7.30
CA VAL A 103 2.38 -1.89 -8.70
C VAL A 103 2.35 -0.59 -9.48
N VAL A 104 3.36 -0.34 -10.30
CA VAL A 104 3.43 0.81 -11.22
C VAL A 104 3.65 0.30 -12.63
N GLY A 105 2.83 0.77 -13.57
CA GLY A 105 2.93 0.42 -14.99
C GLY A 105 4.32 0.72 -15.56
N THR A 106 4.81 -0.13 -16.45
CA THR A 106 6.18 -0.06 -16.99
C THR A 106 6.53 1.29 -17.59
N ALA A 107 5.58 1.96 -18.25
CA ALA A 107 5.78 3.29 -18.83
C ALA A 107 6.10 4.38 -17.80
N TRP A 108 5.78 4.16 -16.52
CA TRP A 108 5.99 5.12 -15.41
C TRP A 108 7.04 4.67 -14.41
N GLN A 109 7.67 3.51 -14.61
CA GLN A 109 8.75 3.02 -13.77
C GLN A 109 10.01 3.90 -13.88
N GLY A 110 10.89 3.83 -12.89
CA GLY A 110 12.12 4.64 -12.87
C GLY A 110 11.92 6.13 -12.54
N ARG A 111 10.67 6.58 -12.35
CA ARG A 111 10.31 7.99 -12.09
C ARG A 111 10.05 8.30 -10.61
N GLY A 112 10.29 7.35 -9.72
CA GLY A 112 10.07 7.49 -8.28
C GLY A 112 8.61 7.41 -7.83
N ILE A 113 7.68 7.05 -8.73
CA ILE A 113 6.23 7.01 -8.44
C ILE A 113 5.92 5.96 -7.37
N ALA A 114 6.40 4.73 -7.51
CA ALA A 114 6.17 3.67 -6.52
C ALA A 114 6.69 4.06 -5.13
N ARG A 115 7.87 4.68 -5.07
CA ARG A 115 8.48 5.15 -3.82
C ARG A 115 7.62 6.22 -3.13
N GLU A 116 7.15 7.20 -3.89
CA GLU A 116 6.31 8.27 -3.38
C GLU A 116 4.94 7.76 -2.94
N ALA A 117 4.32 6.88 -3.73
CA ALA A 117 3.02 6.29 -3.43
C ALA A 117 3.08 5.39 -2.18
N ALA A 118 4.08 4.50 -2.07
CA ALA A 118 4.27 3.65 -0.90
C ALA A 118 4.54 4.48 0.36
N GLY A 119 5.36 5.52 0.27
CA GLY A 119 5.62 6.44 1.38
C GLY A 119 4.36 7.17 1.84
N GLY A 120 3.53 7.64 0.91
CA GLY A 120 2.24 8.27 1.21
C GLY A 120 1.26 7.30 1.91
N LEU A 121 1.20 6.04 1.43
CA LEU A 121 0.38 4.99 2.05
C LEU A 121 0.85 4.68 3.46
N VAL A 122 2.15 4.46 3.67
CA VAL A 122 2.72 4.18 5.00
C VAL A 122 2.45 5.32 5.97
N GLY A 123 2.62 6.58 5.53
CA GLY A 123 2.28 7.76 6.34
C GLY A 123 0.81 7.82 6.75
N LEU A 124 -0.11 7.50 5.82
CA LEU A 124 -1.54 7.41 6.14
C LEU A 124 -1.83 6.32 7.17
N LEU A 125 -1.24 5.12 6.99
CA LEU A 125 -1.47 4.00 7.90
C LEU A 125 -0.96 4.31 9.31
N ALA A 126 0.22 4.93 9.42
CA ALA A 126 0.76 5.38 10.70
C ALA A 126 -0.16 6.41 11.38
N ALA A 127 -0.65 7.41 10.62
CA ALA A 127 -1.60 8.41 11.13
C ALA A 127 -2.93 7.80 11.59
N ARG A 128 -3.31 6.62 11.06
CA ARG A 128 -4.49 5.86 11.48
C ARG A 128 -4.25 4.88 12.63
N GLY A 129 -3.05 4.89 13.21
CA GLY A 129 -2.70 4.06 14.37
C GLY A 129 -2.25 2.64 14.03
N VAL A 130 -1.97 2.34 12.76
CA VAL A 130 -1.31 1.09 12.37
C VAL A 130 0.07 1.06 13.00
N ARG A 131 0.40 -0.01 13.73
CA ARG A 131 1.67 -0.15 14.47
C ARG A 131 2.71 -0.96 13.72
N THR A 132 2.28 -1.85 12.84
CA THR A 132 3.16 -2.71 12.06
C THR A 132 2.73 -2.66 10.59
N VAL A 133 3.64 -2.22 9.74
CA VAL A 133 3.45 -2.28 8.28
C VAL A 133 4.34 -3.36 7.72
N VAL A 134 3.77 -4.24 6.90
CA VAL A 134 4.43 -5.41 6.31
C VAL A 134 4.35 -5.32 4.79
N ALA A 135 5.41 -5.73 4.10
CA ALA A 135 5.38 -6.00 2.67
C ALA A 135 6.13 -7.32 2.39
N HIS A 136 5.69 -8.06 1.39
CA HIS A 136 6.39 -9.23 0.88
C HIS A 136 7.06 -8.88 -0.44
N VAL A 137 8.35 -9.14 -0.54
CA VAL A 137 9.16 -8.75 -1.71
C VAL A 137 9.97 -9.96 -2.18
N HIS A 138 9.82 -10.30 -3.45
CA HIS A 138 10.60 -11.37 -4.05
C HIS A 138 12.11 -11.03 -3.97
N PRO A 139 13.00 -11.95 -3.53
CA PRO A 139 14.41 -11.65 -3.26
C PRO A 139 15.18 -11.14 -4.48
N ARG A 140 14.74 -11.47 -5.70
CA ARG A 140 15.32 -10.98 -6.96
C ARG A 140 14.69 -9.68 -7.46
N HIS A 141 13.68 -9.12 -6.78
CA HIS A 141 13.00 -7.89 -7.19
C HIS A 141 13.64 -6.66 -6.53
N ALA A 142 14.82 -6.30 -6.98
CA ALA A 142 15.61 -5.20 -6.41
C ALA A 142 14.86 -3.85 -6.41
N ALA A 143 14.05 -3.58 -7.45
CA ALA A 143 13.26 -2.35 -7.54
C ALA A 143 12.21 -2.27 -6.42
N SER A 144 11.48 -3.36 -6.15
CA SER A 144 10.50 -3.40 -5.05
C SER A 144 11.18 -3.31 -3.68
N ALA A 145 12.34 -3.95 -3.50
CA ALA A 145 13.14 -3.82 -2.29
C ALA A 145 13.60 -2.37 -2.04
N ALA A 146 13.96 -1.64 -3.10
CA ALA A 146 14.31 -0.21 -3.00
C ALA A 146 13.10 0.66 -2.60
N VAL A 147 11.91 0.34 -3.09
CA VAL A 147 10.66 1.01 -2.68
C VAL A 147 10.35 0.72 -1.21
N ALA A 148 10.39 -0.54 -0.77
CA ALA A 148 10.17 -0.94 0.62
C ALA A 148 11.11 -0.18 1.56
N ARG A 149 12.42 -0.17 1.26
CA ARG A 149 13.42 0.56 2.04
C ARG A 149 13.13 2.06 2.10
N ALA A 150 12.76 2.67 0.97
CA ALA A 150 12.45 4.10 0.91
C ALA A 150 11.18 4.46 1.70
N ALA A 151 10.23 3.53 1.83
CA ALA A 151 9.04 3.66 2.67
C ALA A 151 9.31 3.38 4.16
N GLY A 152 10.56 3.06 4.53
CA GLY A 152 11.00 2.84 5.92
C GLY A 152 10.95 1.38 6.38
N LEU A 153 10.58 0.43 5.52
CA LEU A 153 10.59 -0.98 5.86
C LEU A 153 12.02 -1.55 5.81
N ALA A 154 12.29 -2.52 6.65
CA ALA A 154 13.53 -3.29 6.66
C ALA A 154 13.24 -4.77 6.41
N PRO A 155 14.12 -5.50 5.70
CA PRO A 155 13.97 -6.94 5.52
C PRO A 155 14.13 -7.67 6.85
N THR A 156 13.34 -8.73 7.03
CA THR A 156 13.45 -9.63 8.18
C THR A 156 14.08 -10.97 7.74
N ASP A 157 14.30 -11.86 8.65
CA ASP A 157 14.71 -13.25 8.42
C ASP A 157 13.56 -14.19 8.03
N ARG A 158 12.34 -13.66 7.94
CA ARG A 158 11.13 -14.42 7.61
C ARG A 158 10.89 -14.40 6.09
N THR A 159 10.53 -15.57 5.57
CA THR A 159 10.07 -15.75 4.20
C THR A 159 8.70 -16.40 4.19
N GLU A 160 7.85 -15.98 3.27
CA GLU A 160 6.51 -16.54 3.01
C GLU A 160 6.34 -16.67 1.50
N ASP A 161 5.95 -17.85 1.03
CA ASP A 161 5.80 -18.18 -0.39
C ASP A 161 7.01 -17.80 -1.29
N GLY A 162 8.22 -17.84 -0.72
CA GLY A 162 9.46 -17.49 -1.42
C GLY A 162 9.77 -15.99 -1.44
N GLU A 163 8.95 -15.17 -0.83
CA GLU A 163 9.16 -13.74 -0.68
C GLU A 163 9.70 -13.40 0.71
N VAL A 164 10.61 -12.42 0.77
CA VAL A 164 11.14 -11.90 2.03
C VAL A 164 10.12 -10.95 2.64
N ARG A 165 9.80 -11.17 3.91
CA ARG A 165 8.98 -10.26 4.70
C ARG A 165 9.79 -9.03 5.09
N TRP A 166 9.30 -7.86 4.71
CA TRP A 166 9.79 -6.55 5.14
C TRP A 166 8.84 -5.97 6.17
N GLU A 167 9.37 -5.30 7.19
CA GLU A 167 8.57 -4.77 8.29
C GLU A 167 9.01 -3.37 8.69
N LEU A 168 8.04 -2.53 9.04
CA LEU A 168 8.22 -1.26 9.71
C LEU A 168 7.34 -1.24 10.96
N ARG A 169 7.94 -0.91 12.10
CA ARG A 169 7.20 -0.54 13.30
C ARG A 169 7.04 0.96 13.35
N THR A 170 5.80 1.42 13.30
CA THR A 170 5.50 2.85 13.42
C THR A 170 5.59 3.24 14.90
N ALA A 171 6.00 4.48 15.17
CA ALA A 171 5.97 5.00 16.54
C ALA A 171 4.53 5.04 17.07
N SER A 172 4.29 4.56 18.30
CA SER A 172 3.00 4.75 18.95
C SER A 172 2.76 6.23 19.19
N PRO A 173 1.57 6.77 18.88
CA PRO A 173 1.22 8.14 19.25
C PRO A 173 1.17 8.37 20.78
N ASP A 174 1.17 7.30 21.57
CA ASP A 174 1.12 7.32 23.05
C ASP A 174 2.49 7.26 23.74
N ALA A 175 3.59 7.40 23.05
CA ALA A 175 4.88 7.59 23.70
C ALA A 175 5.02 9.04 24.16
N SER A 176 4.31 9.41 25.22
CA SER A 176 4.59 10.62 25.99
C SER A 176 6.03 10.56 26.49
N PRO A 177 6.84 11.61 26.31
CA PRO A 177 8.17 11.72 26.89
C PRO A 177 8.06 12.19 28.35
N ASP A 178 7.38 11.43 29.23
CA ASP A 178 7.35 11.69 30.66
C ASP A 178 8.20 10.67 31.39
N GLY A 179 9.44 11.01 31.52
CA GLY A 179 10.45 10.34 32.32
C GLY A 179 11.54 11.30 32.78
N LEU A 180 11.24 12.61 32.92
CA LEU A 180 12.13 13.51 33.67
C LEU A 180 11.92 13.26 35.15
N ALA A 181 12.79 12.40 35.71
CA ALA A 181 12.96 12.26 37.14
C ALA A 181 13.26 13.64 37.77
N SER A 182 12.37 14.08 38.65
CA SER A 182 12.62 15.21 39.56
C SER A 182 13.80 14.83 40.46
N PRO A 183 14.83 15.69 40.63
CA PRO A 183 15.78 15.52 41.69
C PRO A 183 15.11 15.90 43.01
N ALA A 184 15.25 15.02 44.03
CA ALA A 184 14.83 15.29 45.38
C ALA A 184 15.62 16.42 46.00
N PRO A 185 14.98 17.33 46.79
CA PRO A 185 15.69 18.30 47.56
C PRO A 185 16.37 17.67 48.76
N GLY A 186 17.70 17.90 48.93
CA GLY A 186 18.46 17.67 50.14
C GLY A 186 18.32 18.84 51.10
#